data_e8a29d0f3eacb8e8344c8332a4af0bff
#
_entry.id   e8a29d0f3eacb8e8344c8332a4af0bff
#
_cell.length_a   1.000
_cell.length_b   1.000
_cell.length_c   1.000
_cell.angle_alpha   90.00
_cell.angle_beta   90.00
_cell.angle_gamma   90.00
#
_symmetry.space_group_name_H-M   'P 1'
#
loop_
_entity.id
_entity.type
_entity.pdbx_description
1 polymer ?
#
loop_
_entity_poly.entity_id
_entity_poly.type
_entity_poly.pdbx_seq_one_letter_code
_entity_poly.pdbx_strand_id
1 'polypeptide(L)'
;MGMPKVAALSRKRILVVDDEPFVCDAVKMMLNFDGHTVETAHNAKEALAMFEEGKFDLVITDFAMPAMKGDELAAAIKARAPNQPVVMITAYAEMLQSSGNPLKGVDFIISKPFLLENLREAIAKVSPSESREKDE
;
A
#
# COMPACT_ATOMS: atom_id res chain seq x y z
N MET A 1 21.07 -15.42 15.00
CA MET A 1 20.59 -15.00 14.73
C MET A 1 19.88 -13.85 14.28
N GLY A 2 20.31 -13.01 13.53
CA GLY A 2 19.72 -11.86 13.01
C GLY A 2 18.51 -12.11 12.16
N MET A 3 18.46 -13.24 11.56
CA MET A 3 17.40 -13.52 10.72
C MET A 3 16.08 -13.45 11.36
N PRO A 4 15.93 -13.85 12.53
CA PRO A 4 14.66 -13.83 13.14
C PRO A 4 14.03 -12.49 13.25
N LYS A 5 14.85 -11.44 13.26
CA LYS A 5 14.34 -10.18 13.33
C LYS A 5 13.48 -9.83 12.17
N VAL A 6 13.92 -10.14 11.01
CA VAL A 6 13.17 -9.89 9.81
C VAL A 6 11.94 -10.74 9.81
N ALA A 7 12.10 -11.96 10.18
CA ALA A 7 11.00 -12.85 10.17
C ALA A 7 9.98 -12.47 11.21
N ALA A 8 10.41 -11.77 12.23
CA ALA A 8 9.53 -11.40 13.29
C ALA A 8 8.64 -10.24 12.93
N LEU A 9 8.94 -9.53 11.87
CA LEU A 9 8.08 -8.49 11.45
C LEU A 9 6.76 -9.11 11.07
N SER A 10 5.70 -8.49 11.40
CA SER A 10 4.41 -9.02 11.15
C SER A 10 4.15 -9.30 9.72
N ARG A 11 3.56 -10.41 9.44
CA ARG A 11 3.08 -10.67 8.12
C ARG A 11 1.83 -9.87 7.95
N LYS A 12 1.71 -9.22 6.82
CA LYS A 12 0.58 -8.36 6.55
C LYS A 12 -0.30 -8.96 5.47
N ARG A 13 -1.57 -8.60 5.52
CA ARG A 13 -2.51 -8.95 4.48
C ARG A 13 -2.64 -7.69 3.64
N ILE A 14 -2.23 -7.75 2.39
CA ILE A 14 -2.08 -6.56 1.57
C ILE A 14 -2.92 -6.65 0.31
N LEU A 15 -3.65 -5.58 0.00
CA LEU A 15 -4.40 -5.48 -1.24
C LEU A 15 -3.61 -4.56 -2.17
N VAL A 16 -3.28 -5.05 -3.36
CA VAL A 16 -2.53 -4.28 -4.34
C VAL A 16 -3.43 -3.97 -5.51
N VAL A 17 -3.53 -2.69 -5.86
CA VAL A 17 -4.42 -2.22 -6.91
C VAL A 17 -3.64 -1.52 -8.00
N ASP A 18 -3.66 -2.04 -9.21
CA ASP A 18 -2.98 -1.43 -10.34
C ASP A 18 -3.62 -1.96 -11.60
N ASP A 19 -3.87 -1.09 -12.58
CA ASP A 19 -4.51 -1.53 -13.81
C ASP A 19 -3.54 -2.25 -14.74
N GLU A 20 -2.26 -2.27 -14.42
CA GLU A 20 -1.27 -3.00 -15.19
C GLU A 20 -0.97 -4.33 -14.50
N PRO A 21 -1.35 -5.45 -15.10
CA PRO A 21 -1.15 -6.75 -14.46
C PRO A 21 0.30 -7.04 -14.11
N PHE A 22 1.24 -6.56 -14.94
CA PHE A 22 2.65 -6.80 -14.66
C PHE A 22 3.08 -6.14 -13.36
N VAL A 23 2.54 -4.97 -13.05
CA VAL A 23 2.89 -4.28 -11.83
C VAL A 23 2.31 -5.03 -10.64
N CYS A 24 1.06 -5.46 -10.75
CA CYS A 24 0.45 -6.24 -9.69
C CYS A 24 1.26 -7.49 -9.40
N ASP A 25 1.67 -8.18 -10.46
CA ASP A 25 2.42 -9.43 -10.28
C ASP A 25 3.77 -9.17 -9.64
N ALA A 26 4.45 -8.10 -10.05
CA ALA A 26 5.76 -7.80 -9.50
C ALA A 26 5.66 -7.44 -8.03
N VAL A 27 4.69 -6.61 -7.67
CA VAL A 27 4.53 -6.22 -6.28
C VAL A 27 4.16 -7.42 -5.43
N LYS A 28 3.26 -8.26 -5.95
CA LYS A 28 2.85 -9.44 -5.22
C LYS A 28 4.03 -10.37 -4.98
N MET A 29 4.87 -10.55 -5.98
CA MET A 29 6.03 -11.41 -5.84
C MET A 29 6.98 -10.87 -4.79
N MET A 30 7.25 -9.57 -4.81
CA MET A 30 8.13 -8.95 -3.84
C MET A 30 7.59 -9.09 -2.42
N LEU A 31 6.30 -8.83 -2.26
CA LEU A 31 5.71 -8.88 -0.93
C LEU A 31 5.58 -10.30 -0.42
N ASN A 32 5.28 -11.24 -1.30
CA ASN A 32 5.23 -12.64 -0.90
C ASN A 32 6.60 -13.13 -0.46
N PHE A 33 7.64 -12.61 -1.09
CA PHE A 33 9.01 -12.97 -0.72
C PHE A 33 9.27 -12.60 0.74
N ASP A 34 8.67 -11.51 1.21
CA ASP A 34 8.82 -11.08 2.60
C ASP A 34 7.79 -11.72 3.52
N GLY A 35 7.00 -12.64 3.02
CA GLY A 35 6.07 -13.39 3.88
C GLY A 35 4.68 -12.80 4.00
N HIS A 36 4.38 -11.77 3.24
CA HIS A 36 3.04 -11.18 3.30
C HIS A 36 2.06 -11.95 2.44
N THR A 37 0.78 -11.83 2.74
CA THR A 37 -0.29 -12.41 1.94
C THR A 37 -0.86 -11.30 1.07
N VAL A 38 -0.93 -11.51 -0.23
CA VAL A 38 -1.28 -10.44 -1.15
C VAL A 38 -2.46 -10.85 -2.04
N GLU A 39 -3.44 -9.93 -2.14
CA GLU A 39 -4.51 -10.08 -3.12
C GLU A 39 -4.39 -8.90 -4.06
N THR A 40 -4.79 -9.06 -5.30
CA THR A 40 -4.65 -8.02 -6.30
C THR A 40 -5.99 -7.65 -6.89
N ALA A 41 -6.12 -6.37 -7.27
CA ALA A 41 -7.28 -5.87 -7.99
C ALA A 41 -6.75 -5.01 -9.12
N HIS A 42 -7.46 -4.98 -10.25
CA HIS A 42 -6.95 -4.30 -11.43
C HIS A 42 -7.67 -2.98 -11.71
N ASN A 43 -8.55 -2.57 -10.83
CA ASN A 43 -9.17 -1.25 -10.89
C ASN A 43 -9.80 -0.93 -9.55
N ALA A 44 -10.21 0.31 -9.38
CA ALA A 44 -10.75 0.75 -8.10
C ALA A 44 -12.05 0.08 -7.76
N LYS A 45 -12.89 -0.18 -8.75
CA LYS A 45 -14.17 -0.81 -8.51
C LYS A 45 -13.97 -2.21 -7.94
N GLU A 46 -13.05 -2.96 -8.53
CA GLU A 46 -12.73 -4.30 -8.07
C GLU A 46 -12.16 -4.23 -6.65
N ALA A 47 -11.27 -3.26 -6.41
CA ALA A 47 -10.66 -3.11 -5.10
C ALA A 47 -11.71 -2.82 -4.03
N LEU A 48 -12.67 -1.95 -4.34
CA LEU A 48 -13.69 -1.62 -3.37
C LEU A 48 -14.63 -2.81 -3.11
N ALA A 49 -14.84 -3.65 -4.11
CA ALA A 49 -15.64 -4.83 -3.92
C ALA A 49 -14.93 -5.84 -3.03
N MET A 50 -13.62 -5.86 -3.06
CA MET A 50 -12.82 -6.78 -2.25
C MET A 50 -12.55 -6.24 -0.84
N PHE A 51 -12.61 -4.93 -0.70
CA PHE A 51 -12.23 -4.30 0.56
C PHE A 51 -13.29 -4.46 1.65
N GLU A 52 -12.84 -4.87 2.82
CA GLU A 52 -13.68 -4.91 4.02
C GLU A 52 -12.84 -4.40 5.15
N GLU A 53 -13.45 -3.64 6.03
CA GLU A 53 -12.73 -3.12 7.19
C GLU A 53 -12.17 -4.28 8.01
N GLY A 54 -10.91 -4.22 8.35
CA GLY A 54 -10.26 -5.26 9.13
C GLY A 54 -9.73 -6.42 8.30
N LYS A 55 -10.03 -6.47 7.01
CA LYS A 55 -9.57 -7.58 6.19
C LYS A 55 -8.12 -7.40 5.75
N PHE A 56 -7.72 -6.17 5.46
CA PHE A 56 -6.36 -5.90 5.00
C PHE A 56 -5.62 -5.02 5.98
N ASP A 57 -4.34 -5.27 6.12
CA ASP A 57 -3.48 -4.44 6.97
C ASP A 57 -2.95 -3.25 6.20
N LEU A 58 -2.94 -3.34 4.88
CA LEU A 58 -2.39 -2.31 4.03
C LEU A 58 -3.04 -2.38 2.65
N VAL A 59 -3.31 -1.23 2.05
CA VAL A 59 -3.73 -1.16 0.67
C VAL A 59 -2.65 -0.38 -0.09
N ILE A 60 -2.17 -0.95 -1.20
CA ILE A 60 -1.20 -0.27 -2.06
C ILE A 60 -1.90 -0.03 -3.38
N THR A 61 -1.98 1.22 -3.83
CA THR A 61 -2.68 1.52 -5.07
C THR A 61 -1.83 2.37 -6.00
N ASP A 62 -2.00 2.15 -7.30
CA ASP A 62 -1.45 3.03 -8.30
C ASP A 62 -2.30 4.30 -8.33
N PHE A 63 -1.74 5.38 -8.80
CA PHE A 63 -2.47 6.63 -8.91
C PHE A 63 -3.27 6.69 -10.22
N ALA A 64 -2.60 6.47 -11.34
CA ALA A 64 -3.20 6.69 -12.64
C ALA A 64 -3.94 5.45 -13.11
N MET A 65 -5.21 5.39 -12.81
CA MET A 65 -6.06 4.28 -13.23
C MET A 65 -7.29 4.84 -13.95
N PRO A 66 -7.87 4.07 -14.85
CA PRO A 66 -9.09 4.52 -15.53
C PRO A 66 -10.25 4.64 -14.55
N ALA A 67 -11.16 5.49 -14.85
CA ALA A 67 -12.40 5.70 -14.10
C ALA A 67 -12.17 6.31 -12.73
N MET A 68 -11.62 5.60 -11.79
CA MET A 68 -11.38 6.15 -10.46
C MET A 68 -9.88 6.09 -10.17
N LYS A 69 -9.27 7.23 -9.91
CA LYS A 69 -7.85 7.29 -9.64
C LYS A 69 -7.53 6.83 -8.22
N GLY A 70 -6.24 6.59 -8.00
CA GLY A 70 -5.80 6.05 -6.72
C GLY A 70 -6.12 6.90 -5.52
N ASP A 71 -6.09 8.23 -5.66
CA ASP A 71 -6.42 9.10 -4.56
C ASP A 71 -7.91 9.06 -4.25
N GLU A 72 -8.74 8.88 -5.28
CA GLU A 72 -10.16 8.74 -5.07
C GLU A 72 -10.46 7.42 -4.39
N LEU A 73 -9.73 6.37 -4.77
CA LEU A 73 -9.88 5.07 -4.13
C LEU A 73 -9.47 5.18 -2.66
N ALA A 74 -8.36 5.86 -2.39
CA ALA A 74 -7.90 6.02 -1.01
C ALA A 74 -8.95 6.73 -0.17
N ALA A 75 -9.56 7.77 -0.72
CA ALA A 75 -10.58 8.50 0.00
C ALA A 75 -11.80 7.62 0.29
N ALA A 76 -12.18 6.80 -0.69
CA ALA A 76 -13.31 5.90 -0.50
C ALA A 76 -13.03 4.85 0.56
N ILE A 77 -11.80 4.36 0.61
CA ILE A 77 -11.41 3.38 1.62
C ILE A 77 -11.41 4.02 2.99
N LYS A 78 -10.85 5.23 3.11
CA LYS A 78 -10.82 5.91 4.39
C LYS A 78 -12.21 6.27 4.90
N ALA A 79 -13.15 6.46 4.00
CA ALA A 79 -14.51 6.72 4.40
C ALA A 79 -15.12 5.50 5.08
N ARG A 80 -14.71 4.31 4.68
CA ARG A 80 -15.20 3.08 5.28
C ARG A 80 -14.38 2.70 6.50
N ALA A 81 -13.08 2.95 6.45
CA ALA A 81 -12.17 2.53 7.51
C ALA A 81 -11.12 3.61 7.72
N PRO A 82 -11.39 4.61 8.55
CA PRO A 82 -10.49 5.78 8.69
C PRO A 82 -9.06 5.45 9.10
N ASN A 83 -8.86 4.33 9.74
CA ASN A 83 -7.51 3.96 10.18
C ASN A 83 -6.80 3.01 9.24
N GLN A 84 -7.38 2.72 8.10
CA GLN A 84 -6.79 1.81 7.13
C GLN A 84 -5.56 2.44 6.49
N PRO A 85 -4.37 1.85 6.61
CA PRO A 85 -3.19 2.41 5.94
C PRO A 85 -3.30 2.26 4.43
N VAL A 86 -2.97 3.31 3.70
CA VAL A 86 -3.00 3.31 2.24
C VAL A 86 -1.70 3.90 1.72
N VAL A 87 -1.01 3.16 0.85
CA VAL A 87 0.22 3.58 0.21
C VAL A 87 -0.06 3.73 -1.28
N MET A 88 0.46 4.77 -1.89
CA MET A 88 0.28 4.99 -3.32
C MET A 88 1.61 4.80 -4.03
N ILE A 89 1.60 4.10 -5.18
CA ILE A 89 2.76 3.96 -6.02
C ILE A 89 2.47 4.70 -7.32
N THR A 90 3.35 5.60 -7.73
CA THR A 90 3.07 6.39 -8.91
C THR A 90 4.33 6.91 -9.59
N ALA A 91 4.26 7.08 -10.91
CA ALA A 91 5.33 7.72 -11.65
C ALA A 91 5.29 9.22 -11.47
N TYR A 92 4.21 9.73 -10.88
CA TYR A 92 4.02 11.16 -10.72
C TYR A 92 4.26 11.65 -9.30
N ALA A 93 5.04 10.89 -8.53
CA ALA A 93 5.24 11.20 -7.12
C ALA A 93 5.74 12.62 -6.87
N GLU A 94 6.72 13.04 -7.64
CA GLU A 94 7.28 14.36 -7.48
C GLU A 94 6.25 15.45 -7.71
N MET A 95 5.49 15.30 -8.78
CA MET A 95 4.48 16.26 -9.12
C MET A 95 3.41 16.34 -8.04
N LEU A 96 2.97 15.19 -7.55
CA LEU A 96 1.95 15.15 -6.53
C LEU A 96 2.42 15.76 -5.22
N GLN A 97 3.67 15.49 -4.87
CA GLN A 97 4.21 16.01 -3.62
C GLN A 97 4.46 17.51 -3.68
N SER A 98 4.87 18.01 -4.83
CA SER A 98 5.20 19.41 -4.94
C SER A 98 4.00 20.30 -5.20
N SER A 99 2.83 19.71 -5.42
CA SER A 99 1.64 20.50 -5.70
C SER A 99 1.20 21.29 -4.48
N GLY A 100 1.69 20.94 -3.32
CA GLY A 100 1.31 21.63 -2.10
C GLY A 100 -0.01 21.18 -1.54
N ASN A 101 -0.67 20.25 -2.21
CA ASN A 101 -1.93 19.71 -1.73
C ASN A 101 -1.74 18.26 -1.35
N PRO A 102 -1.78 17.94 -0.08
CA PRO A 102 -1.62 16.55 0.30
C PRO A 102 -2.76 15.72 -0.24
N LEU A 103 -2.48 14.51 -0.64
CA LEU A 103 -3.51 13.62 -1.10
C LEU A 103 -4.21 13.03 0.10
N LYS A 104 -5.46 13.39 0.28
CA LYS A 104 -6.20 12.92 1.42
C LYS A 104 -6.36 11.42 1.32
N GLY A 105 -6.18 10.75 2.42
CA GLY A 105 -6.33 9.31 2.46
C GLY A 105 -5.09 8.54 2.07
N VAL A 106 -4.04 9.19 1.60
CA VAL A 106 -2.80 8.52 1.23
C VAL A 106 -1.78 8.75 2.34
N ASP A 107 -1.27 7.68 2.92
CA ASP A 107 -0.35 7.76 4.05
C ASP A 107 1.11 7.80 3.64
N PHE A 108 1.43 7.30 2.47
CA PHE A 108 2.81 7.28 2.00
C PHE A 108 2.83 7.12 0.49
N ILE A 109 3.77 7.75 -0.18
CA ILE A 109 3.88 7.68 -1.65
C ILE A 109 5.20 7.07 -2.04
N ILE A 110 5.17 6.10 -2.95
CA ILE A 110 6.34 5.47 -3.51
C ILE A 110 6.45 5.87 -4.98
N SER A 111 7.63 6.29 -5.39
CA SER A 111 7.87 6.68 -6.76
C SER A 111 8.18 5.48 -7.64
N LYS A 112 7.65 5.44 -8.85
CA LYS A 112 8.04 4.42 -9.83
C LYS A 112 9.23 4.93 -10.60
N PRO A 113 10.19 4.09 -10.92
CA PRO A 113 10.28 2.68 -10.58
C PRO A 113 10.71 2.48 -9.12
N PHE A 114 10.37 1.34 -8.58
CA PHE A 114 10.65 1.09 -7.16
C PHE A 114 11.36 -0.24 -6.96
N LEU A 115 11.96 -0.37 -5.79
CA LEU A 115 12.64 -1.59 -5.40
C LEU A 115 11.93 -2.17 -4.19
N LEU A 116 12.25 -3.41 -3.88
CA LEU A 116 11.68 -4.07 -2.71
C LEU A 116 11.92 -3.25 -1.45
N GLU A 117 13.08 -2.61 -1.35
CA GLU A 117 13.39 -1.77 -0.20
C GLU A 117 12.40 -0.64 -0.03
N ASN A 118 11.89 -0.10 -1.14
CA ASN A 118 10.92 0.98 -1.07
C ASN A 118 9.60 0.49 -0.51
N LEU A 119 9.23 -0.75 -0.86
CA LEU A 119 8.02 -1.34 -0.31
C LEU A 119 8.18 -1.59 1.18
N ARG A 120 9.34 -2.08 1.57
CA ARG A 120 9.62 -2.35 2.98
C ARG A 120 9.56 -1.08 3.81
N GLU A 121 10.11 -0.01 3.25
CA GLU A 121 10.10 1.26 3.95
C GLU A 121 8.68 1.76 4.13
N ALA A 122 7.86 1.66 3.10
CA ALA A 122 6.49 2.12 3.18
C ALA A 122 5.71 1.34 4.23
N ILE A 123 5.90 0.03 4.25
CA ILE A 123 5.20 -0.81 5.21
C ILE A 123 5.59 -0.41 6.65
N ALA A 124 6.87 -0.18 6.85
CA ALA A 124 7.35 0.21 8.16
C ALA A 124 6.79 1.56 8.59
N LYS A 125 6.68 2.49 7.65
CA LYS A 125 6.20 3.82 7.97
C LYS A 125 4.72 3.85 8.33
N VAL A 126 3.94 2.98 7.73
CA VAL A 126 2.50 2.99 7.96
C VAL A 126 2.01 1.93 8.93
N SER A 127 2.93 1.24 9.59
CA SER A 127 2.58 0.21 10.57
C SER A 127 2.90 0.69 11.96
N PRO A 128 2.20 1.65 12.46
CA PRO A 128 2.57 2.29 13.70
C PRO A 128 2.45 1.46 14.94
N SER A 129 1.51 0.60 14.99
CA SER A 129 1.31 -0.10 16.24
C SER A 129 2.45 -1.00 16.62
N GLU A 130 3.11 -1.58 15.65
CA GLU A 130 4.20 -2.46 15.95
C GLU A 130 5.38 -1.73 16.49
N SER A 131 5.70 -0.59 15.93
CA SER A 131 6.81 0.16 16.36
C SER A 131 6.59 0.64 17.75
N ARG A 132 5.42 1.08 18.06
CA ARG A 132 5.16 1.60 19.35
C ARG A 132 5.26 0.55 20.43
N GLU A 133 4.83 -0.62 20.16
CA GLU A 133 4.93 -1.67 21.11
C GLU A 133 6.32 -1.99 21.44
N LYS A 134 7.20 -1.92 20.49
CA LYS A 134 8.56 -2.21 20.76
C LYS A 134 9.20 -1.20 21.60
N ASP A 135 8.78 -0.02 21.58
CA ASP A 135 9.38 1.02 22.34
C ASP A 135 9.06 0.91 23.79
N GLU A 136 8.18 0.07 24.13
CA GLU A 136 7.93 -0.13 25.54
C GLU A 136 8.95 -0.98 26.17
#